data_868914281e4880fe245c7ad0be11bfa1
#
_entry.id   868914281e4880fe245c7ad0be11bfa1
#
_cell.length_a   1.000
_cell.length_b   1.000
_cell.length_c   1.000
_cell.angle_alpha   90.00
_cell.angle_beta   90.00
_cell.angle_gamma   90.00
#
_symmetry.space_group_name_H-M   'P 1'
#
loop_
_entity.id
_entity.type
_entity.pdbx_description
1 polymer ?
#
loop_
_entity_poly.entity_id
_entity_poly.type
_entity_poly.pdbx_seq_one_letter_code
_entity_poly.pdbx_strand_id
1 'polypeptide(L)'
;LFFFFFLRGLLAYEPEEFVFTAFAGTPIAEVEEALRAHGQYLPFDPPLAGKGATLGGTVAAGLSGPSRHRYGGLRDFLLGVRFVDGEGRAVRGGGKVVKNAAGVPVHRPRVGAPGAFGVMVELSFKVFPRPRTTRTLRVRREGLKEALADLERLRLLPLDLLALDLVPPATLELRLGGF
;
A
#
# COMPACT_ATOMS: atom_id res chain seq x y z
N LEU A 1 -14.46 -2.73 18.72
CA LEU A 1 -14.62 -2.54 17.25
C LEU A 1 -15.23 -1.18 16.88
N PHE A 2 -16.03 -0.57 17.76
CA PHE A 2 -16.73 0.70 17.49
C PHE A 2 -15.85 1.97 17.50
N PHE A 3 -14.66 1.96 18.09
CA PHE A 3 -13.80 3.14 18.21
C PHE A 3 -13.19 3.62 16.87
N PHE A 4 -13.08 2.76 15.88
CA PHE A 4 -12.47 3.09 14.60
C PHE A 4 -13.32 4.02 13.70
N PHE A 5 -14.63 4.07 13.89
CA PHE A 5 -15.50 4.93 13.10
C PHE A 5 -15.32 6.44 13.37
N PHE A 6 -14.82 6.82 14.55
CA PHE A 6 -14.59 8.22 14.90
C PHE A 6 -13.21 8.75 14.45
N LEU A 7 -12.26 7.87 14.15
CA LEU A 7 -10.92 8.23 13.69
C LEU A 7 -10.84 8.12 12.16
N ARG A 8 -11.52 9.03 11.47
CA ARG A 8 -11.63 9.05 10.02
C ARG A 8 -11.27 10.44 9.46
N GLY A 9 -10.63 10.47 8.31
CA GLY A 9 -10.28 11.65 7.54
C GLY A 9 -8.79 11.85 7.40
N LEU A 10 -8.41 12.67 6.40
CA LEU A 10 -7.05 13.13 6.23
C LEU A 10 -6.73 14.21 7.26
N LEU A 11 -5.57 14.08 7.91
CA LEU A 11 -5.05 15.05 8.88
C LEU A 11 -4.11 16.06 8.22
N ALA A 12 -3.33 15.60 7.24
CA ALA A 12 -2.44 16.42 6.44
C ALA A 12 -2.21 15.76 5.10
N TYR A 13 -2.08 16.56 4.06
CA TYR A 13 -1.67 16.09 2.75
C TYR A 13 -0.78 17.15 2.10
N GLU A 14 0.40 16.75 1.73
CA GLU A 14 1.44 17.57 1.13
C GLU A 14 1.78 16.96 -0.25
N PRO A 15 1.02 17.32 -1.30
CA PRO A 15 1.18 16.70 -2.63
C PRO A 15 2.57 16.87 -3.22
N GLU A 16 3.22 18.01 -2.98
CA GLU A 16 4.57 18.31 -3.48
C GLU A 16 5.64 17.44 -2.84
N GLU A 17 5.42 17.03 -1.59
CA GLU A 17 6.30 16.13 -0.85
C GLU A 17 5.93 14.65 -1.02
N PHE A 18 4.85 14.35 -1.73
CA PHE A 18 4.34 13.00 -1.92
C PHE A 18 4.04 12.27 -0.60
N VAL A 19 3.50 12.98 0.39
CA VAL A 19 3.21 12.45 1.72
C VAL A 19 1.83 12.87 2.17
N PHE A 20 1.11 11.94 2.80
CA PHE A 20 -0.11 12.25 3.56
C PHE A 20 -0.09 11.60 4.94
N THR A 21 -0.88 12.16 5.84
CA THR A 21 -1.20 11.58 7.15
C THR A 21 -2.71 11.54 7.30
N ALA A 22 -3.22 10.41 7.74
CA ALA A 22 -4.65 10.22 7.97
C ALA A 22 -4.90 9.38 9.22
N PHE A 23 -6.12 9.44 9.73
CA PHE A 23 -6.56 8.54 10.78
C PHE A 23 -6.64 7.08 10.29
N ALA A 24 -6.36 6.14 11.18
CA ALA A 24 -6.32 4.72 10.85
C ALA A 24 -7.68 4.14 10.39
N GLY A 25 -8.80 4.74 10.81
CA GLY A 25 -10.14 4.37 10.37
C GLY A 25 -10.57 4.96 9.03
N THR A 26 -9.71 5.75 8.38
CA THR A 26 -10.04 6.33 7.06
C THR A 26 -10.14 5.25 6.00
N PRO A 27 -11.26 5.18 5.24
CA PRO A 27 -11.40 4.25 4.13
C PRO A 27 -10.33 4.48 3.06
N ILE A 28 -9.78 3.41 2.51
CA ILE A 28 -8.82 3.48 1.39
C ILE A 28 -9.41 4.26 0.22
N ALA A 29 -10.67 4.04 -0.11
CA ALA A 29 -11.34 4.73 -1.22
C ALA A 29 -11.34 6.26 -1.07
N GLU A 30 -11.52 6.78 0.15
CA GLU A 30 -11.48 8.21 0.46
C GLU A 30 -10.07 8.77 0.25
N VAL A 31 -9.05 8.02 0.68
CA VAL A 31 -7.65 8.39 0.43
C VAL A 31 -7.33 8.39 -1.06
N GLU A 32 -7.72 7.35 -1.79
CA GLU A 32 -7.49 7.26 -3.23
C GLU A 32 -8.17 8.38 -4.02
N GLU A 33 -9.33 8.82 -3.59
CA GLU A 33 -10.03 9.96 -4.20
C GLU A 33 -9.25 11.26 -4.01
N ALA A 34 -8.81 11.54 -2.78
CA ALA A 34 -7.99 12.71 -2.48
C ALA A 34 -6.66 12.72 -3.25
N LEU A 35 -5.98 11.57 -3.33
CA LEU A 35 -4.73 11.43 -4.08
C LEU A 35 -4.94 11.62 -5.59
N ARG A 36 -6.06 11.11 -6.12
CA ARG A 36 -6.40 11.22 -7.54
C ARG A 36 -6.55 12.68 -8.00
N ALA A 37 -7.08 13.55 -7.14
CA ALA A 37 -7.21 14.98 -7.42
C ALA A 37 -5.86 15.65 -7.72
N HIS A 38 -4.75 15.07 -7.22
CA HIS A 38 -3.38 15.56 -7.44
C HIS A 38 -2.55 14.63 -8.35
N GLY A 39 -3.20 13.73 -9.10
CA GLY A 39 -2.50 12.80 -9.98
C GLY A 39 -1.60 11.80 -9.26
N GLN A 40 -1.91 11.47 -8.01
CA GLN A 40 -1.15 10.55 -7.16
C GLN A 40 -1.94 9.28 -6.84
N TYR A 41 -1.27 8.27 -6.29
CA TYR A 41 -1.89 7.01 -5.92
C TYR A 41 -1.07 6.22 -4.87
N LEU A 42 -1.70 5.19 -4.29
CA LEU A 42 -1.05 4.24 -3.40
C LEU A 42 -0.41 3.11 -4.23
N PRO A 43 0.93 3.05 -4.35
CA PRO A 43 1.59 2.15 -5.31
C PRO A 43 1.67 0.69 -4.86
N PHE A 44 1.22 0.37 -3.66
CA PHE A 44 1.17 -1.01 -3.15
C PHE A 44 -0.16 -1.73 -3.41
N ASP A 45 -1.08 -1.14 -4.19
CA ASP A 45 -2.39 -1.69 -4.53
C ASP A 45 -3.12 -2.22 -3.29
N PRO A 46 -3.64 -1.38 -2.39
CA PRO A 46 -4.31 -1.85 -1.19
C PRO A 46 -5.55 -2.68 -1.55
N PRO A 47 -5.66 -3.93 -1.07
CA PRO A 47 -6.79 -4.76 -1.40
C PRO A 47 -8.07 -4.29 -0.69
N LEU A 48 -9.22 -4.67 -1.25
CA LEU A 48 -10.55 -4.44 -0.67
C LEU A 48 -10.94 -2.96 -0.50
N ALA A 49 -10.29 -2.02 -1.20
CA ALA A 49 -10.64 -0.60 -1.18
C ALA A 49 -12.14 -0.37 -1.47
N GLY A 50 -12.68 -1.01 -2.52
CA GLY A 50 -14.10 -0.95 -2.87
C GLY A 50 -15.06 -1.67 -1.92
N LYS A 51 -14.53 -2.36 -0.88
CA LYS A 51 -15.31 -3.06 0.16
C LYS A 51 -15.18 -2.40 1.53
N GLY A 52 -14.71 -1.15 1.58
CA GLY A 52 -14.62 -0.38 2.82
C GLY A 52 -13.39 -0.68 3.67
N ALA A 53 -12.33 -1.26 3.10
CA ALA A 53 -11.07 -1.43 3.82
C ALA A 53 -10.54 -0.07 4.29
N THR A 54 -10.04 -0.03 5.54
CA THR A 54 -9.44 1.17 6.14
C THR A 54 -7.91 1.12 6.08
N LEU A 55 -7.27 2.27 6.21
CA LEU A 55 -5.81 2.36 6.29
C LEU A 55 -5.23 1.48 7.39
N GLY A 56 -5.76 1.60 8.61
CA GLY A 56 -5.32 0.81 9.76
C GLY A 56 -5.54 -0.68 9.57
N GLY A 57 -6.69 -1.08 9.01
CA GLY A 57 -6.97 -2.48 8.67
C GLY A 57 -6.00 -3.04 7.64
N THR A 58 -5.68 -2.26 6.60
CA THR A 58 -4.71 -2.63 5.57
C THR A 58 -3.30 -2.79 6.14
N VAL A 59 -2.87 -1.87 7.02
CA VAL A 59 -1.58 -1.98 7.71
C VAL A 59 -1.54 -3.20 8.63
N ALA A 60 -2.59 -3.39 9.43
CA ALA A 60 -2.67 -4.54 10.35
C ALA A 60 -2.64 -5.88 9.61
N ALA A 61 -3.31 -5.98 8.46
CA ALA A 61 -3.27 -7.17 7.63
C ALA A 61 -1.96 -7.34 6.88
N GLY A 62 -1.21 -6.26 6.62
CA GLY A 62 0.07 -6.29 5.90
C GLY A 62 -0.06 -6.68 4.43
N LEU A 63 -1.26 -6.53 3.87
CA LEU A 63 -1.57 -6.97 2.52
C LEU A 63 -1.20 -5.91 1.47
N SER A 64 -0.71 -6.37 0.35
CA SER A 64 -0.38 -5.57 -0.83
C SER A 64 -0.81 -6.32 -2.07
N GLY A 65 -1.26 -5.60 -3.09
CA GLY A 65 -1.66 -6.17 -4.36
C GLY A 65 -0.49 -6.40 -5.34
N PRO A 66 -0.81 -6.66 -6.62
CA PRO A 66 0.16 -7.05 -7.64
C PRO A 66 1.27 -6.04 -7.93
N SER A 67 1.06 -4.74 -7.68
CA SER A 67 2.08 -3.69 -7.83
C SER A 67 3.25 -3.84 -6.87
N ARG A 68 3.12 -4.72 -5.86
CA ARG A 68 4.24 -5.14 -5.01
C ARG A 68 5.45 -5.64 -5.80
N HIS A 69 5.21 -6.20 -6.99
CA HIS A 69 6.28 -6.64 -7.89
C HIS A 69 7.29 -5.51 -8.18
N ARG A 70 6.80 -4.30 -8.47
CA ARG A 70 7.64 -3.16 -8.84
C ARG A 70 8.07 -2.32 -7.64
N TYR A 71 7.14 -2.02 -6.77
CA TYR A 71 7.31 -0.93 -5.79
C TYR A 71 7.62 -1.42 -4.38
N GLY A 72 7.51 -2.71 -4.13
CA GLY A 72 7.58 -3.26 -2.78
C GLY A 72 6.20 -3.29 -2.10
N GLY A 73 6.18 -3.72 -0.86
CA GLY A 73 4.95 -3.87 -0.10
C GLY A 73 4.60 -2.63 0.73
N LEU A 74 3.45 -2.66 1.37
CA LEU A 74 2.93 -1.60 2.23
C LEU A 74 3.95 -1.09 3.25
N ARG A 75 4.80 -1.97 3.80
CA ARG A 75 5.87 -1.63 4.75
C ARG A 75 6.86 -0.59 4.20
N ASP A 76 7.07 -0.57 2.90
CA ASP A 76 8.01 0.33 2.23
C ASP A 76 7.44 1.73 2.02
N PHE A 77 6.13 1.89 2.21
CA PHE A 77 5.40 3.14 2.05
C PHE A 77 4.98 3.78 3.37
N LEU A 78 4.89 3.00 4.45
CA LEU A 78 4.55 3.50 5.77
C LEU A 78 5.75 4.26 6.36
N LEU A 79 5.61 5.57 6.52
CA LEU A 79 6.64 6.48 7.05
C LEU A 79 6.55 6.63 8.57
N GLY A 80 5.33 6.67 9.10
CA GLY A 80 5.10 6.89 10.50
C GLY A 80 3.77 6.35 10.99
N VAL A 81 3.70 6.13 12.28
CA VAL A 81 2.51 5.68 13.00
C VAL A 81 2.39 6.38 14.34
N ARG A 82 1.18 6.77 14.71
CA ARG A 82 0.81 7.07 16.07
C ARG A 82 -0.14 5.99 16.56
N PHE A 83 0.11 5.43 17.72
CA PHE A 83 -0.67 4.34 18.29
C PHE A 83 -0.79 4.47 19.79
N VAL A 84 -1.78 3.81 20.38
CA VAL A 84 -1.94 3.67 21.82
C VAL A 84 -1.47 2.27 22.19
N ASP A 85 -0.53 2.18 23.10
CA ASP A 85 0.02 0.91 23.58
C ASP A 85 -0.89 0.22 24.60
N GLY A 86 -0.50 -0.96 25.10
CA GLY A 86 -1.27 -1.73 26.09
C GLY A 86 -1.39 -1.07 27.45
N GLU A 87 -0.62 -0.03 27.73
CA GLU A 87 -0.66 0.76 28.96
C GLU A 87 -1.49 2.06 28.78
N GLY A 88 -2.11 2.26 27.61
CA GLY A 88 -2.90 3.46 27.30
C GLY A 88 -2.07 4.69 26.91
N ARG A 89 -0.76 4.55 26.72
CA ARG A 89 0.12 5.66 26.34
C ARG A 89 0.10 5.89 24.82
N ALA A 90 0.01 7.16 24.42
CA ALA A 90 0.14 7.54 23.02
C ALA A 90 1.62 7.57 22.62
N VAL A 91 1.99 6.70 21.70
CA VAL A 91 3.38 6.55 21.21
C VAL A 91 3.42 6.92 19.73
N ARG A 92 4.50 7.59 19.32
CA ARG A 92 4.79 7.92 17.92
C ARG A 92 6.04 7.18 17.44
N GLY A 93 5.97 6.60 16.26
CA GLY A 93 7.10 5.95 15.60
C GLY A 93 7.23 6.38 14.14
N GLY A 94 8.46 6.61 13.69
CA GLY A 94 8.71 7.19 12.37
C GLY A 94 8.43 8.70 12.30
N GLY A 95 8.29 9.23 11.09
CA GLY A 95 8.08 10.66 10.85
C GLY A 95 7.20 10.92 9.64
N LYS A 96 7.01 12.19 9.30
CA LYS A 96 6.34 12.62 8.07
C LYS A 96 7.30 12.74 6.87
N VAL A 97 8.59 12.55 7.08
CA VAL A 97 9.64 12.76 6.07
C VAL A 97 10.27 11.45 5.62
N VAL A 98 10.57 11.36 4.32
CA VAL A 98 11.17 10.18 3.69
C VAL A 98 12.57 9.85 4.25
N LYS A 99 13.29 10.87 4.74
CA LYS A 99 14.62 10.72 5.34
C LYS A 99 14.54 10.90 6.86
N ASN A 100 14.13 9.88 7.59
CA ASN A 100 14.24 9.84 9.04
C ASN A 100 15.30 8.80 9.43
N ALA A 101 16.55 9.23 9.52
CA ALA A 101 17.70 8.37 9.81
C ALA A 101 17.91 8.10 11.31
N ALA A 102 17.15 8.76 12.20
CA ALA A 102 17.33 8.66 13.63
C ALA A 102 16.26 7.77 14.27
N GLY A 103 16.69 6.68 14.91
CA GLY A 103 15.87 5.84 15.77
C GLY A 103 15.43 4.51 15.17
N VAL A 104 14.94 3.62 16.04
CA VAL A 104 14.40 2.31 15.66
C VAL A 104 13.12 2.52 14.85
N PRO A 105 12.95 1.87 13.68
CA PRO A 105 11.75 2.05 12.84
C PRO A 105 10.53 1.31 13.43
N VAL A 106 10.04 1.79 14.57
CA VAL A 106 8.93 1.18 15.34
C VAL A 106 7.59 1.10 14.58
N HIS A 107 7.47 1.78 13.45
CA HIS A 107 6.30 1.69 12.56
C HIS A 107 6.28 0.38 11.77
N ARG A 108 7.45 -0.13 11.37
CA ARG A 108 7.56 -1.32 10.49
C ARG A 108 7.08 -2.63 11.10
N PRO A 109 7.32 -2.95 12.39
CA PRO A 109 6.82 -4.18 13.02
C PRO A 109 5.30 -4.28 13.09
N ARG A 110 4.57 -3.15 12.93
CA ARG A 110 3.10 -3.12 12.99
C ARG A 110 2.42 -3.57 11.71
N VAL A 111 3.16 -3.61 10.62
CA VAL A 111 2.65 -4.12 9.34
C VAL A 111 2.54 -5.63 9.40
N GLY A 112 1.33 -6.15 9.25
CA GLY A 112 1.04 -7.57 9.36
C GLY A 112 0.96 -8.08 10.82
N ALA A 113 0.72 -7.18 11.79
CA ALA A 113 0.65 -7.52 13.19
C ALA A 113 -0.66 -6.96 13.80
N PRO A 114 -1.81 -7.58 13.54
CA PRO A 114 -3.10 -7.09 14.00
C PRO A 114 -3.19 -7.09 15.52
N GLY A 115 -3.25 -5.88 16.11
CA GLY A 115 -3.44 -5.67 17.54
C GLY A 115 -2.25 -6.02 18.45
N ALA A 116 -1.17 -6.61 17.94
CA ALA A 116 -0.07 -7.11 18.76
C ALA A 116 0.74 -6.00 19.49
N PHE A 117 0.74 -4.78 18.92
CA PHE A 117 1.54 -3.67 19.43
C PHE A 117 0.71 -2.42 19.76
N GLY A 118 -0.56 -2.61 20.10
CA GLY A 118 -1.49 -1.52 20.43
C GLY A 118 -2.41 -1.12 19.27
N VAL A 119 -3.16 -0.04 19.45
CA VAL A 119 -4.19 0.45 18.54
C VAL A 119 -3.64 1.60 17.71
N MET A 120 -3.54 1.43 16.40
CA MET A 120 -3.11 2.49 15.49
C MET A 120 -4.16 3.58 15.40
N VAL A 121 -3.73 4.85 15.50
CA VAL A 121 -4.58 6.05 15.49
C VAL A 121 -4.34 6.86 14.23
N GLU A 122 -3.07 7.18 13.94
CA GLU A 122 -2.66 7.98 12.78
C GLU A 122 -1.57 7.25 12.00
N LEU A 123 -1.62 7.37 10.68
CA LEU A 123 -0.70 6.74 9.76
C LEU A 123 -0.21 7.75 8.73
N SER A 124 1.10 7.81 8.53
CA SER A 124 1.73 8.64 7.48
C SER A 124 2.30 7.75 6.40
N PHE A 125 2.00 8.07 5.15
CA PHE A 125 2.42 7.32 3.98
C PHE A 125 3.10 8.19 2.96
N LYS A 126 4.07 7.63 2.24
CA LYS A 126 4.50 8.17 0.96
C LYS A 126 3.62 7.65 -0.16
N VAL A 127 3.42 8.47 -1.17
CA VAL A 127 2.64 8.17 -2.37
C VAL A 127 3.48 8.41 -3.62
N PHE A 128 2.99 7.99 -4.78
CA PHE A 128 3.70 8.16 -6.04
C PHE A 128 2.84 8.87 -7.07
N PRO A 129 3.46 9.51 -8.08
CA PRO A 129 2.73 10.04 -9.22
C PRO A 129 2.09 8.89 -9.99
N ARG A 130 0.85 9.12 -10.43
CA ARG A 130 0.11 8.13 -11.20
C ARG A 130 0.65 8.05 -12.62
N PRO A 131 0.86 6.86 -13.18
CA PRO A 131 1.19 6.70 -14.58
C PRO A 131 0.11 7.35 -15.47
N ARG A 132 0.53 8.08 -16.51
CA ARG A 132 -0.40 8.75 -17.45
C ARG A 132 -1.32 7.75 -18.16
N THR A 133 -0.75 6.60 -18.51
CA THR A 133 -1.46 5.50 -19.15
C THR A 133 -1.08 4.17 -18.54
N THR A 134 -2.02 3.26 -18.48
CA THR A 134 -1.75 1.87 -18.09
C THR A 134 -2.44 0.92 -19.06
N ARG A 135 -1.78 -0.21 -19.36
CA ARG A 135 -2.39 -1.33 -20.09
C ARG A 135 -2.17 -2.61 -19.31
N THR A 136 -3.25 -3.41 -19.22
CA THR A 136 -3.17 -4.75 -18.64
C THR A 136 -3.31 -5.76 -19.77
N LEU A 137 -2.31 -6.63 -19.88
CA LEU A 137 -2.32 -7.76 -20.79
C LEU A 137 -2.65 -9.02 -20.00
N ARG A 138 -3.51 -9.87 -20.59
CA ARG A 138 -3.85 -11.19 -20.06
C ARG A 138 -3.34 -12.24 -21.00
N VAL A 139 -2.47 -13.11 -20.52
CA VAL A 139 -1.90 -14.24 -21.27
C VAL A 139 -2.41 -15.52 -20.64
N ARG A 140 -3.32 -16.19 -21.33
CA ARG A 140 -3.83 -17.51 -20.92
C ARG A 140 -2.95 -18.62 -21.45
N ARG A 141 -2.69 -19.62 -20.62
CA ARG A 141 -1.97 -20.83 -20.98
C ARG A 141 -2.84 -22.06 -20.70
N GLU A 142 -2.50 -23.18 -21.32
CA GLU A 142 -3.22 -24.45 -21.10
C GLU A 142 -2.94 -25.01 -19.71
N GLY A 143 -1.73 -24.79 -19.18
CA GLY A 143 -1.33 -25.29 -17.89
C GLY A 143 -0.42 -24.34 -17.08
N LEU A 144 -0.34 -24.62 -15.77
CA LEU A 144 0.47 -23.86 -14.84
C LEU A 144 1.97 -23.91 -15.20
N LYS A 145 2.46 -25.04 -15.71
CA LYS A 145 3.87 -25.19 -16.11
C LYS A 145 4.28 -24.20 -17.19
N GLU A 146 3.42 -24.01 -18.19
CA GLU A 146 3.66 -23.05 -19.28
C GLU A 146 3.59 -21.61 -18.77
N ALA A 147 2.61 -21.31 -17.91
CA ALA A 147 2.49 -19.98 -17.31
C ALA A 147 3.71 -19.64 -16.45
N LEU A 148 4.24 -20.58 -15.68
CA LEU A 148 5.46 -20.39 -14.90
C LEU A 148 6.70 -20.18 -15.78
N ALA A 149 6.84 -20.92 -16.87
CA ALA A 149 7.93 -20.74 -17.82
C ALA A 149 7.90 -19.34 -18.47
N ASP A 150 6.71 -18.85 -18.81
CA ASP A 150 6.56 -17.48 -19.30
C ASP A 150 6.86 -16.43 -18.23
N LEU A 151 6.45 -16.67 -16.99
CA LEU A 151 6.78 -15.79 -15.86
C LEU A 151 8.30 -15.63 -15.69
N GLU A 152 9.04 -16.74 -15.76
CA GLU A 152 10.50 -16.72 -15.67
C GLU A 152 11.13 -15.93 -16.82
N ARG A 153 10.64 -16.10 -18.05
CA ARG A 153 11.11 -15.33 -19.22
C ARG A 153 10.81 -13.86 -19.08
N LEU A 154 9.60 -13.49 -18.66
CA LEU A 154 9.18 -12.09 -18.47
C LEU A 154 10.04 -11.36 -17.45
N ARG A 155 10.47 -12.04 -16.37
CA ARG A 155 11.36 -11.46 -15.37
C ARG A 155 12.75 -11.08 -15.89
N LEU A 156 13.17 -11.67 -16.97
CA LEU A 156 14.46 -11.41 -17.62
C LEU A 156 14.39 -10.30 -18.69
N LEU A 157 13.18 -9.92 -19.10
CA LEU A 157 12.99 -8.88 -20.10
C LEU A 157 13.05 -7.49 -19.44
N PRO A 158 13.60 -6.48 -20.13
CA PRO A 158 13.64 -5.09 -19.64
C PRO A 158 12.27 -4.41 -19.81
N LEU A 159 11.23 -5.00 -19.25
CA LEU A 159 9.87 -4.49 -19.30
C LEU A 159 9.57 -3.64 -18.06
N ASP A 160 8.94 -2.50 -18.29
CA ASP A 160 8.48 -1.62 -17.21
C ASP A 160 7.14 -2.09 -16.65
N LEU A 161 7.17 -3.28 -15.99
CA LEU A 161 6.01 -3.89 -15.39
C LEU A 161 5.64 -3.20 -14.08
N LEU A 162 4.45 -2.60 -14.02
CA LEU A 162 3.90 -2.03 -12.79
C LEU A 162 3.37 -3.13 -11.86
N ALA A 163 2.77 -4.16 -12.44
CA ALA A 163 2.25 -5.30 -11.70
C ALA A 163 2.37 -6.57 -12.53
N LEU A 164 2.56 -7.69 -11.83
CA LEU A 164 2.60 -9.02 -12.39
C LEU A 164 1.89 -9.97 -11.44
N ASP A 165 0.90 -10.68 -11.96
CA ASP A 165 0.09 -11.63 -11.19
C ASP A 165 -0.14 -12.91 -11.97
N LEU A 166 -0.31 -14.01 -11.24
CA LEU A 166 -0.68 -15.32 -11.78
C LEU A 166 -2.05 -15.71 -11.22
N VAL A 167 -3.06 -15.61 -12.07
CA VAL A 167 -4.45 -15.90 -11.74
C VAL A 167 -4.76 -17.35 -12.11
N PRO A 168 -5.30 -18.15 -11.20
CA PRO A 168 -5.71 -19.53 -11.51
C PRO A 168 -6.72 -19.61 -12.66
N PRO A 169 -6.71 -20.68 -13.49
CA PRO A 169 -5.79 -21.80 -13.39
C PRO A 169 -4.40 -21.56 -13.99
N ALA A 170 -4.23 -20.67 -14.97
CA ALA A 170 -2.96 -20.44 -15.67
C ALA A 170 -3.00 -19.13 -16.50
N THR A 171 -3.46 -18.04 -15.92
CA THR A 171 -3.51 -16.73 -16.58
C THR A 171 -2.50 -15.78 -15.94
N LEU A 172 -1.59 -15.26 -16.76
CA LEU A 172 -0.69 -14.16 -16.34
C LEU A 172 -1.39 -12.83 -16.62
N GLU A 173 -1.40 -11.95 -15.63
CA GLU A 173 -1.83 -10.55 -15.77
C GLU A 173 -0.61 -9.64 -15.61
N LEU A 174 -0.32 -8.88 -16.66
CA LEU A 174 0.81 -7.95 -16.70
C LEU A 174 0.27 -6.54 -16.86
N ARG A 175 0.61 -5.64 -15.94
CA ARG A 175 0.28 -4.22 -16.06
C ARG A 175 1.53 -3.44 -16.45
N LEU A 176 1.44 -2.76 -17.59
CA LEU A 176 2.44 -1.83 -18.10
C LEU A 176 1.98 -0.40 -17.83
N GLY A 177 2.90 0.50 -17.57
CA GLY A 177 2.62 1.93 -17.36
C GLY A 177 3.54 2.82 -18.15
N GLY A 178 3.01 3.96 -18.63
CA GLY A 178 3.76 5.04 -19.24
C GLY A 178 3.70 6.29 -18.36
N PHE A 179 4.84 6.91 -18.10
CA PHE A 179 4.99 8.17 -17.35
C PHE A 179 5.16 9.36 -18.26
#